data_0f3ec7264e95882c28ec9ca46bfd8946
#
_entry.id   0f3ec7264e95882c28ec9ca46bfd8946
#
_cell.length_a   1.000
_cell.length_b   1.000
_cell.length_c   1.000
_cell.angle_alpha   90.00
_cell.angle_beta   90.00
_cell.angle_gamma   90.00
#
_symmetry.space_group_name_H-M   'P 1'
#
loop_
_entity.id
_entity.type
_entity.pdbx_description
1 polymer ?
#
loop_
_entity_poly.entity_id
_entity_poly.type
_entity_poly.pdbx_seq_one_letter_code
_entity_poly.pdbx_strand_id
1 'polypeptide(L)'
;MSSQLKGACIFGQSGGPTAVINASMYGVVSAALASENITHVYGAQYGIKGVLEDKLFDMGAENAEELKLLLNTPSSELGSCRYKIAEPEEDDSDYKRILEVFKKYDVRYFFYNGGNDSMDTCNKISRYMSSVGYECRVIGVPKTIDNDLFGTDHCPGYGSAAKYIATSCMELYKDTCVYSTGTVNVVEIMGRHAGWLAASATLASYKGCGPDLVYLPERDFDMDSFCADVERVYKEKGKALVVVSEGIHYADGSFVSEAKTSSNDGFGHVQLGGLAVMLASVLHQRIGVKVRGIELSLLQRAAAHQASATDIAEAEMAGRFAVESALSGVSGKMAAFGRDTEGGQYRCVPTLIDLEAVANREKTVPTEWINAEGNFVTEDFINYALPLIQGESDAVYEDGLPRYAKLKKIYASQEVTV
;
A
#
# COMPACT_ATOMS: atom_id res chain seq x y z
N MET A 1 -31.98 -23.03 7.01
CA MET A 1 -31.40 -21.69 7.06
C MET A 1 -30.35 -21.74 8.14
N SER A 2 -29.05 -21.67 7.81
CA SER A 2 -28.03 -21.55 8.85
C SER A 2 -28.27 -20.22 9.56
N SER A 3 -28.33 -20.21 10.90
CA SER A 3 -28.39 -18.97 11.68
C SER A 3 -27.19 -18.12 11.27
N GLN A 4 -27.44 -16.87 10.85
CA GLN A 4 -26.35 -15.95 10.58
C GLN A 4 -25.52 -15.79 11.87
N LEU A 5 -24.19 -15.86 11.74
CA LEU A 5 -23.28 -15.69 12.87
C LEU A 5 -23.47 -14.29 13.46
N LYS A 6 -23.67 -14.19 14.79
CA LYS A 6 -23.86 -12.92 15.48
C LYS A 6 -22.77 -12.73 16.53
N GLY A 7 -22.17 -11.53 16.58
CA GLY A 7 -21.12 -11.18 17.53
C GLY A 7 -20.37 -9.93 17.13
N ALA A 8 -19.33 -9.58 17.88
CA ALA A 8 -18.52 -8.39 17.60
C ALA A 8 -17.57 -8.59 16.42
N CYS A 9 -17.12 -7.46 15.85
CA CYS A 9 -15.98 -7.46 14.94
C CYS A 9 -14.78 -6.69 15.48
N ILE A 10 -13.57 -7.08 15.05
CA ILE A 10 -12.34 -6.32 15.22
C ILE A 10 -11.78 -5.98 13.85
N PHE A 11 -11.37 -4.72 13.68
CA PHE A 11 -10.58 -4.25 12.54
C PHE A 11 -9.21 -3.78 13.01
N GLY A 12 -8.14 -4.18 12.30
CA GLY A 12 -6.77 -3.75 12.57
C GLY A 12 -6.04 -3.30 11.33
N GLN A 13 -5.10 -2.36 11.48
CA GLN A 13 -4.23 -1.83 10.43
C GLN A 13 -2.80 -2.31 10.64
N SER A 14 -2.09 -2.66 9.56
CA SER A 14 -0.76 -3.27 9.63
C SER A 14 0.18 -2.82 8.51
N GLY A 15 1.47 -2.81 8.81
CA GLY A 15 2.54 -2.47 7.87
C GLY A 15 2.66 -0.97 7.58
N GLY A 16 3.30 -0.63 6.47
CA GLY A 16 3.44 0.76 6.02
C GLY A 16 2.08 1.39 5.72
N PRO A 17 1.80 2.63 6.17
CA PRO A 17 0.52 3.30 5.89
C PRO A 17 0.44 3.77 4.43
N THR A 18 -0.78 4.16 3.99
CA THR A 18 -1.02 4.77 2.68
C THR A 18 -1.92 6.00 2.81
N ALA A 19 -2.10 6.73 1.72
CA ALA A 19 -3.04 7.85 1.68
C ALA A 19 -4.50 7.39 1.87
N VAL A 20 -4.83 6.13 1.57
CA VAL A 20 -6.22 5.61 1.57
C VAL A 20 -6.46 4.43 2.52
N ILE A 21 -5.51 4.07 3.38
CA ILE A 21 -5.69 2.96 4.32
C ILE A 21 -6.87 3.19 5.27
N ASN A 22 -7.14 4.45 5.62
CA ASN A 22 -8.29 4.81 6.44
C ASN A 22 -9.60 4.83 5.66
N ALA A 23 -9.59 4.97 4.33
CA ALA A 23 -10.77 4.77 3.50
C ALA A 23 -11.24 3.31 3.54
N SER A 24 -10.30 2.35 3.50
CA SER A 24 -10.62 0.93 3.74
C SER A 24 -11.18 0.69 5.14
N MET A 25 -10.62 1.34 6.16
CA MET A 25 -11.16 1.31 7.53
C MET A 25 -12.60 1.85 7.57
N TYR A 26 -12.86 2.99 6.95
CA TYR A 26 -14.21 3.55 6.88
C TYR A 26 -15.19 2.58 6.23
N GLY A 27 -14.79 1.94 5.13
CA GLY A 27 -15.59 0.91 4.47
C GLY A 27 -15.96 -0.24 5.40
N VAL A 28 -15.00 -0.77 6.17
CA VAL A 28 -15.27 -1.83 7.17
C VAL A 28 -16.15 -1.31 8.30
N VAL A 29 -15.78 -0.21 8.93
CA VAL A 29 -16.47 0.32 10.13
C VAL A 29 -17.91 0.69 9.80
N SER A 30 -18.15 1.42 8.71
CA SER A 30 -19.49 1.85 8.31
C SER A 30 -20.40 0.67 7.95
N ALA A 31 -19.90 -0.32 7.21
CA ALA A 31 -20.67 -1.52 6.88
C ALA A 31 -20.95 -2.39 8.12
N ALA A 32 -19.98 -2.51 9.03
CA ALA A 32 -20.14 -3.26 10.27
C ALA A 32 -21.15 -2.62 11.22
N LEU A 33 -21.11 -1.29 11.40
CA LEU A 33 -22.05 -0.55 12.24
C LEU A 33 -23.48 -0.59 11.69
N ALA A 34 -23.67 -0.75 10.38
CA ALA A 34 -24.96 -0.87 9.74
C ALA A 34 -25.58 -2.28 9.83
N SER A 35 -24.82 -3.29 10.28
CA SER A 35 -25.25 -4.69 10.31
C SER A 35 -25.89 -5.07 11.65
N GLU A 36 -27.07 -5.66 11.63
CA GLU A 36 -27.75 -6.23 12.82
C GLU A 36 -27.06 -7.48 13.39
N ASN A 37 -26.17 -8.10 12.61
CA ASN A 37 -25.41 -9.29 13.03
C ASN A 37 -24.10 -8.94 13.74
N ILE A 38 -23.60 -7.71 13.57
CA ILE A 38 -22.39 -7.23 14.25
C ILE A 38 -22.81 -6.41 15.47
N THR A 39 -22.56 -6.97 16.65
CA THR A 39 -23.04 -6.38 17.93
C THR A 39 -22.20 -5.19 18.38
N HIS A 40 -20.90 -5.22 18.13
CA HIS A 40 -19.94 -4.17 18.45
C HIS A 40 -18.85 -4.12 17.38
N VAL A 41 -18.31 -2.93 17.15
CA VAL A 41 -17.24 -2.69 16.17
C VAL A 41 -16.03 -2.14 16.91
N TYR A 42 -14.95 -2.91 16.92
CA TYR A 42 -13.72 -2.54 17.61
C TYR A 42 -12.58 -2.24 16.63
N GLY A 43 -11.82 -1.18 16.93
CA GLY A 43 -10.57 -0.86 16.26
C GLY A 43 -9.37 -1.28 17.11
N ALA A 44 -8.51 -2.16 16.60
CA ALA A 44 -7.33 -2.61 17.33
C ALA A 44 -6.22 -1.55 17.28
N GLN A 45 -5.80 -1.03 18.44
CA GLN A 45 -4.68 -0.10 18.54
C GLN A 45 -3.38 -0.77 18.11
N TYR A 46 -2.69 -0.21 17.11
CA TYR A 46 -1.47 -0.79 16.54
C TYR A 46 -1.66 -2.24 16.02
N GLY A 47 -2.80 -2.51 15.37
CA GLY A 47 -3.04 -3.78 14.70
C GLY A 47 -3.08 -4.97 15.65
N ILE A 48 -2.40 -6.08 15.27
CA ILE A 48 -2.45 -7.32 16.04
C ILE A 48 -1.87 -7.16 17.48
N LYS A 49 -0.94 -6.24 17.68
CA LYS A 49 -0.42 -5.94 19.03
C LYS A 49 -1.53 -5.44 19.94
N GLY A 50 -2.43 -4.61 19.46
CA GLY A 50 -3.58 -4.15 20.22
C GLY A 50 -4.53 -5.28 20.60
N VAL A 51 -4.69 -6.29 19.75
CA VAL A 51 -5.45 -7.50 20.12
C VAL A 51 -4.73 -8.25 21.23
N LEU A 52 -3.43 -8.50 21.12
CA LEU A 52 -2.63 -9.20 22.13
C LEU A 52 -2.60 -8.47 23.47
N GLU A 53 -2.56 -7.14 23.45
CA GLU A 53 -2.52 -6.28 24.63
C GLU A 53 -3.91 -5.92 25.18
N ASP A 54 -4.99 -6.39 24.52
CA ASP A 54 -6.37 -6.08 24.88
C ASP A 54 -6.68 -4.56 24.83
N LYS A 55 -6.12 -3.88 23.83
CA LYS A 55 -6.27 -2.45 23.57
C LYS A 55 -7.14 -2.22 22.34
N LEU A 56 -8.43 -2.22 22.54
CA LEU A 56 -9.44 -2.06 21.49
C LEU A 56 -10.22 -0.77 21.69
N PHE A 57 -10.37 0.03 20.64
CA PHE A 57 -11.22 1.22 20.65
C PHE A 57 -12.64 0.86 20.22
N ASP A 58 -13.64 1.42 20.90
CA ASP A 58 -15.04 1.31 20.53
C ASP A 58 -15.35 2.26 19.36
N MET A 59 -15.49 1.72 18.16
CA MET A 59 -15.80 2.50 16.96
C MET A 59 -17.26 2.96 16.92
N GLY A 60 -18.16 2.31 17.68
CA GLY A 60 -19.55 2.74 17.84
C GLY A 60 -19.69 4.02 18.67
N ALA A 61 -18.69 4.36 19.49
CA ALA A 61 -18.64 5.59 20.28
C ALA A 61 -18.15 6.82 19.48
N GLU A 62 -17.64 6.61 18.26
CA GLU A 62 -17.10 7.68 17.41
C GLU A 62 -18.21 8.53 16.77
N ASN A 63 -17.86 9.76 16.42
CA ASN A 63 -18.76 10.64 15.69
C ASN A 63 -18.82 10.24 14.21
N ALA A 64 -20.02 10.12 13.64
CA ALA A 64 -20.22 9.70 12.26
C ALA A 64 -19.55 10.66 11.24
N GLU A 65 -19.54 11.97 11.50
CA GLU A 65 -18.88 12.95 10.63
C GLU A 65 -17.36 12.81 10.68
N GLU A 66 -16.78 12.54 11.87
CA GLU A 66 -15.35 12.25 12.01
C GLU A 66 -14.96 10.93 11.31
N LEU A 67 -15.81 9.89 11.43
CA LEU A 67 -15.58 8.64 10.70
C LEU A 67 -15.57 8.87 9.18
N LYS A 68 -16.44 9.73 8.64
CA LYS A 68 -16.46 10.04 7.22
C LYS A 68 -15.19 10.76 6.74
N LEU A 69 -14.57 11.58 7.58
CA LEU A 69 -13.30 12.24 7.25
C LEU A 69 -12.13 11.24 7.06
N LEU A 70 -12.27 9.99 7.53
CA LEU A 70 -11.30 8.92 7.29
C LEU A 70 -11.06 8.65 5.79
N LEU A 71 -12.03 8.93 4.92
CA LEU A 71 -11.88 8.80 3.48
C LEU A 71 -10.70 9.61 2.93
N ASN A 72 -10.40 10.76 3.53
CA ASN A 72 -9.35 11.67 3.10
C ASN A 72 -8.25 11.88 4.17
N THR A 73 -8.26 11.09 5.24
CA THR A 73 -7.24 11.13 6.29
C THR A 73 -6.12 10.15 5.97
N PRO A 74 -4.89 10.63 5.72
CA PRO A 74 -3.77 9.74 5.39
C PRO A 74 -3.25 8.99 6.61
N SER A 75 -2.41 8.00 6.35
CA SER A 75 -1.76 7.18 7.37
C SER A 75 -2.73 6.24 8.10
N SER A 76 -2.31 5.62 9.21
CA SER A 76 -3.11 4.64 9.96
C SER A 76 -3.69 5.28 11.21
N GLU A 77 -4.97 5.60 11.22
CA GLU A 77 -5.59 6.33 12.34
C GLU A 77 -5.65 5.50 13.64
N LEU A 78 -5.75 4.17 13.53
CA LEU A 78 -5.64 3.27 14.68
C LEU A 78 -4.19 2.96 15.08
N GLY A 79 -3.22 3.51 14.36
CA GLY A 79 -1.83 3.09 14.43
C GLY A 79 -1.59 1.78 13.66
N SER A 80 -0.33 1.43 13.49
CA SER A 80 0.10 0.25 12.75
C SER A 80 1.22 -0.48 13.48
N CYS A 81 1.45 -1.74 13.17
CA CYS A 81 2.60 -2.48 13.65
C CYS A 81 3.26 -3.31 12.54
N ARG A 82 4.51 -3.66 12.78
CA ARG A 82 5.24 -4.69 12.06
C ARG A 82 5.53 -5.82 13.06
N TYR A 83 4.58 -6.73 13.19
CA TYR A 83 4.67 -7.86 14.11
C TYR A 83 4.32 -9.14 13.37
N LYS A 84 5.22 -10.09 13.37
CA LYS A 84 5.06 -11.39 12.73
C LYS A 84 4.75 -12.42 13.80
N ILE A 85 3.58 -13.04 13.74
CA ILE A 85 3.25 -14.19 14.58
C ILE A 85 3.96 -15.43 14.05
N ALA A 86 4.45 -16.28 14.96
CA ALA A 86 5.11 -17.54 14.62
C ALA A 86 4.14 -18.51 13.92
N GLU A 87 4.62 -19.62 13.39
CA GLU A 87 3.73 -20.72 13.00
C GLU A 87 3.10 -21.33 14.28
N PRO A 88 1.80 -21.71 14.27
CA PRO A 88 1.14 -22.24 15.47
C PRO A 88 1.77 -23.52 16.02
N GLU A 89 2.43 -24.28 15.14
CA GLU A 89 3.14 -25.51 15.50
C GLU A 89 4.46 -25.24 16.24
N GLU A 90 5.05 -24.05 16.07
CA GLU A 90 6.29 -23.62 16.73
C GLU A 90 5.99 -22.90 18.04
N ASP A 91 5.05 -21.94 18.02
CA ASP A 91 4.60 -21.20 19.21
C ASP A 91 3.15 -20.75 19.05
N ASP A 92 2.27 -21.28 19.84
CA ASP A 92 0.84 -20.97 19.82
C ASP A 92 0.40 -19.94 20.88
N SER A 93 1.34 -19.33 21.59
CA SER A 93 1.06 -18.40 22.70
C SER A 93 0.24 -17.18 22.25
N ASP A 94 0.62 -16.55 21.14
CA ASP A 94 -0.12 -15.42 20.55
C ASP A 94 -1.54 -15.83 20.14
N TYR A 95 -1.71 -17.01 19.59
CA TYR A 95 -3.03 -17.49 19.16
C TYR A 95 -3.96 -17.78 20.34
N LYS A 96 -3.42 -18.36 21.40
CA LYS A 96 -4.17 -18.55 22.66
C LYS A 96 -4.62 -17.22 23.23
N ARG A 97 -3.73 -16.22 23.20
CA ARG A 97 -4.05 -14.88 23.67
C ARG A 97 -5.11 -14.20 22.79
N ILE A 98 -4.99 -14.30 21.47
CA ILE A 98 -6.00 -13.80 20.51
C ILE A 98 -7.35 -14.48 20.78
N LEU A 99 -7.37 -15.79 20.98
CA LEU A 99 -8.59 -16.54 21.27
C LEU A 99 -9.24 -16.10 22.60
N GLU A 100 -8.45 -15.83 23.66
CA GLU A 100 -8.94 -15.27 24.91
C GLU A 100 -9.65 -13.94 24.69
N VAL A 101 -9.02 -13.02 23.95
CA VAL A 101 -9.60 -11.72 23.63
C VAL A 101 -10.84 -11.86 22.75
N PHE A 102 -10.82 -12.77 21.78
CA PHE A 102 -11.99 -13.03 20.94
C PHE A 102 -13.16 -13.56 21.76
N LYS A 103 -12.91 -14.48 22.69
CA LYS A 103 -13.95 -14.98 23.61
C LYS A 103 -14.46 -13.89 24.56
N LYS A 104 -13.59 -13.05 25.07
CA LYS A 104 -13.93 -11.96 26.01
C LYS A 104 -14.92 -10.96 25.39
N TYR A 105 -14.73 -10.63 24.11
CA TYR A 105 -15.56 -9.65 23.41
C TYR A 105 -16.58 -10.28 22.46
N ASP A 106 -16.75 -11.60 22.48
CA ASP A 106 -17.58 -12.37 21.53
C ASP A 106 -17.30 -12.01 20.07
N VAL A 107 -15.99 -11.95 19.70
CA VAL A 107 -15.55 -11.58 18.37
C VAL A 107 -15.85 -12.72 17.41
N ARG A 108 -16.67 -12.45 16.40
CA ARG A 108 -17.08 -13.39 15.35
C ARG A 108 -16.60 -12.98 13.97
N TYR A 109 -16.07 -11.77 13.85
CA TYR A 109 -15.58 -11.19 12.61
C TYR A 109 -14.24 -10.50 12.86
N PHE A 110 -13.24 -10.85 12.08
CA PHE A 110 -11.91 -10.25 12.18
C PHE A 110 -11.47 -9.77 10.79
N PHE A 111 -11.21 -8.47 10.68
CA PHE A 111 -10.75 -7.80 9.47
C PHE A 111 -9.37 -7.22 9.69
N TYR A 112 -8.41 -7.56 8.82
CA TYR A 112 -7.04 -7.09 8.98
C TYR A 112 -6.53 -6.47 7.69
N ASN A 113 -6.20 -5.17 7.76
CA ASN A 113 -5.83 -4.36 6.61
C ASN A 113 -4.32 -4.25 6.49
N GLY A 114 -3.76 -4.80 5.40
CA GLY A 114 -2.32 -4.79 5.21
C GLY A 114 -1.82 -5.46 3.93
N GLY A 115 -0.49 -5.61 3.83
CA GLY A 115 0.22 -6.26 2.74
C GLY A 115 0.43 -7.77 2.97
N ASN A 116 1.44 -8.34 2.27
CA ASN A 116 1.73 -9.78 2.28
C ASN A 116 1.84 -10.39 3.69
N ASP A 117 2.66 -9.82 4.58
CA ASP A 117 2.81 -10.32 5.96
C ASP A 117 1.50 -10.26 6.77
N SER A 118 0.64 -9.29 6.45
CA SER A 118 -0.67 -9.18 7.10
C SER A 118 -1.64 -10.23 6.61
N MET A 119 -1.55 -10.61 5.33
CA MET A 119 -2.35 -11.71 4.77
C MET A 119 -1.88 -13.06 5.32
N ASP A 120 -0.58 -13.24 5.54
CA ASP A 120 -0.04 -14.40 6.26
C ASP A 120 -0.57 -14.46 7.71
N THR A 121 -0.57 -13.34 8.43
CA THR A 121 -1.18 -13.24 9.76
C THR A 121 -2.66 -13.63 9.75
N CYS A 122 -3.45 -13.12 8.79
CA CYS A 122 -4.85 -13.50 8.61
C CYS A 122 -5.03 -15.01 8.36
N ASN A 123 -4.21 -15.57 7.49
CA ASN A 123 -4.26 -16.99 7.15
C ASN A 123 -4.01 -17.86 8.38
N LYS A 124 -2.97 -17.55 9.14
CA LYS A 124 -2.60 -18.25 10.37
C LYS A 124 -3.71 -18.18 11.42
N ILE A 125 -4.26 -16.99 11.68
CA ILE A 125 -5.38 -16.80 12.60
C ILE A 125 -6.61 -17.59 12.16
N SER A 126 -6.97 -17.53 10.87
CA SER A 126 -8.11 -18.25 10.31
C SER A 126 -7.99 -19.77 10.51
N ARG A 127 -6.81 -20.31 10.20
CA ARG A 127 -6.50 -21.76 10.39
C ARG A 127 -6.57 -22.15 11.85
N TYR A 128 -5.97 -21.38 12.75
CA TYR A 128 -5.95 -21.67 14.17
C TYR A 128 -7.37 -21.63 14.78
N MET A 129 -8.17 -20.59 14.49
CA MET A 129 -9.54 -20.51 15.01
C MET A 129 -10.40 -21.70 14.55
N SER A 130 -10.24 -22.11 13.28
CA SER A 130 -10.90 -23.31 12.75
C SER A 130 -10.44 -24.58 13.46
N SER A 131 -9.14 -24.74 13.73
CA SER A 131 -8.58 -25.94 14.38
C SER A 131 -9.06 -26.13 15.82
N VAL A 132 -9.30 -25.02 16.54
CA VAL A 132 -9.82 -25.05 17.93
C VAL A 132 -11.35 -24.98 18.01
N GLY A 133 -12.07 -25.01 16.86
CA GLY A 133 -13.52 -24.99 16.78
C GLY A 133 -14.15 -23.65 17.21
N TYR A 134 -13.40 -22.55 17.16
CA TYR A 134 -13.95 -21.22 17.42
C TYR A 134 -14.43 -20.57 16.13
N GLU A 135 -15.75 -20.45 15.99
CA GLU A 135 -16.34 -19.87 14.78
C GLU A 135 -16.10 -18.35 14.72
N CYS A 136 -15.22 -17.95 13.81
CA CYS A 136 -14.89 -16.57 13.50
C CYS A 136 -14.63 -16.42 12.00
N ARG A 137 -15.17 -15.39 11.38
CA ARG A 137 -14.93 -15.06 9.98
C ARG A 137 -13.73 -14.13 9.89
N VAL A 138 -12.66 -14.59 9.23
CA VAL A 138 -11.41 -13.84 9.05
C VAL A 138 -11.29 -13.45 7.60
N ILE A 139 -11.25 -12.15 7.31
CA ILE A 139 -11.09 -11.60 5.96
C ILE A 139 -9.95 -10.59 5.96
N GLY A 140 -8.99 -10.79 5.03
CA GLY A 140 -7.95 -9.80 4.73
C GLY A 140 -8.49 -8.64 3.92
N VAL A 141 -8.10 -7.42 4.26
CA VAL A 141 -8.39 -6.20 3.48
C VAL A 141 -7.08 -5.75 2.84
N PRO A 142 -6.97 -5.71 1.51
CA PRO A 142 -5.72 -5.41 0.83
C PRO A 142 -5.28 -3.98 1.09
N LYS A 143 -3.98 -3.77 1.25
CA LYS A 143 -3.34 -2.46 1.32
C LYS A 143 -1.85 -2.60 1.03
N THR A 144 -1.35 -1.89 0.03
CA THR A 144 0.06 -1.57 -0.18
C THR A 144 0.19 -0.55 -1.31
N ILE A 145 1.14 0.38 -1.22
CA ILE A 145 1.50 1.25 -2.35
C ILE A 145 2.34 0.48 -3.38
N ASP A 146 3.03 -0.58 -2.97
CA ASP A 146 3.95 -1.34 -3.84
C ASP A 146 3.22 -2.15 -4.92
N ASN A 147 1.89 -2.28 -4.81
CA ASN A 147 1.03 -2.98 -5.78
C ASN A 147 1.43 -4.45 -6.02
N ASP A 148 2.02 -5.08 -5.01
CA ASP A 148 2.71 -6.36 -5.07
C ASP A 148 1.89 -7.55 -4.57
N LEU A 149 0.65 -7.37 -4.08
CA LEU A 149 -0.20 -8.46 -3.64
C LEU A 149 -0.62 -9.35 -4.80
N PHE A 150 -0.36 -10.65 -4.66
CA PHE A 150 -0.71 -11.62 -5.68
C PHE A 150 -2.24 -11.81 -5.78
N GLY A 151 -2.74 -12.01 -7.01
CA GLY A 151 -4.12 -12.38 -7.30
C GLY A 151 -5.14 -11.22 -7.29
N THR A 152 -4.69 -9.99 -7.06
CA THR A 152 -5.50 -8.78 -7.26
C THR A 152 -4.99 -7.97 -8.46
N ASP A 153 -5.88 -7.31 -9.19
CA ASP A 153 -5.48 -6.44 -10.29
C ASP A 153 -4.57 -5.31 -9.80
N HIS A 154 -4.97 -4.63 -8.74
CA HIS A 154 -4.19 -3.59 -8.08
C HIS A 154 -4.52 -3.55 -6.57
N CYS A 155 -3.76 -2.73 -5.83
CA CYS A 155 -3.90 -2.62 -4.39
C CYS A 155 -4.34 -1.21 -3.98
N PRO A 156 -5.27 -1.06 -3.01
CA PRO A 156 -5.57 0.23 -2.41
C PRO A 156 -4.31 0.90 -1.85
N GLY A 157 -4.09 2.15 -2.24
CA GLY A 157 -2.89 2.93 -1.94
C GLY A 157 -1.98 3.15 -3.14
N TYR A 158 -1.94 2.22 -4.08
CA TYR A 158 -1.11 2.33 -5.29
C TYR A 158 -1.56 3.49 -6.19
N GLY A 159 -2.86 3.61 -6.49
CA GLY A 159 -3.36 4.65 -7.40
C GLY A 159 -3.03 6.06 -6.92
N SER A 160 -3.17 6.34 -5.64
CA SER A 160 -2.82 7.63 -5.03
C SER A 160 -1.31 7.89 -5.03
N ALA A 161 -0.50 6.89 -4.69
CA ALA A 161 0.95 7.00 -4.75
C ALA A 161 1.45 7.23 -6.19
N ALA A 162 0.89 6.50 -7.16
CA ALA A 162 1.19 6.65 -8.58
C ALA A 162 0.85 8.07 -9.10
N LYS A 163 -0.31 8.61 -8.71
CA LYS A 163 -0.71 9.99 -9.04
C LYS A 163 0.26 11.02 -8.48
N TYR A 164 0.64 10.87 -7.20
CA TYR A 164 1.61 11.75 -6.55
C TYR A 164 2.98 11.70 -7.27
N ILE A 165 3.48 10.50 -7.56
CA ILE A 165 4.76 10.31 -8.24
C ILE A 165 4.74 10.94 -9.63
N ALA A 166 3.70 10.65 -10.43
CA ALA A 166 3.56 11.22 -11.77
C ALA A 166 3.50 12.75 -11.73
N THR A 167 2.70 13.32 -10.84
CA THR A 167 2.58 14.78 -10.68
C THR A 167 3.92 15.40 -10.26
N SER A 168 4.58 14.84 -9.25
CA SER A 168 5.90 15.31 -8.80
C SER A 168 6.96 15.23 -9.92
N CYS A 169 6.95 14.17 -10.73
CA CYS A 169 7.84 14.04 -11.88
C CYS A 169 7.55 15.10 -12.97
N MET A 170 6.27 15.45 -13.19
CA MET A 170 5.93 16.56 -14.10
C MET A 170 6.48 17.89 -13.60
N GLU A 171 6.34 18.19 -12.32
CA GLU A 171 6.85 19.41 -11.71
C GLU A 171 8.39 19.47 -11.74
N LEU A 172 9.05 18.37 -11.37
CA LEU A 172 10.51 18.23 -11.47
C LEU A 172 11.02 18.36 -12.91
N TYR A 173 10.28 17.81 -13.90
CA TYR A 173 10.61 17.98 -15.30
C TYR A 173 10.55 19.46 -15.72
N LYS A 174 9.52 20.19 -15.30
CA LYS A 174 9.41 21.63 -15.57
C LYS A 174 10.57 22.41 -14.96
N ASP A 175 10.93 22.13 -13.72
CA ASP A 175 12.09 22.75 -13.06
C ASP A 175 13.43 22.38 -13.77
N THR A 176 13.58 21.12 -14.20
CA THR A 176 14.75 20.66 -14.96
C THR A 176 14.92 21.43 -16.27
N CYS A 177 13.83 21.92 -16.85
CA CYS A 177 13.81 22.64 -18.13
C CYS A 177 14.03 24.15 -18.02
N VAL A 178 14.13 24.73 -16.84
CA VAL A 178 14.14 26.19 -16.64
C VAL A 178 15.41 26.87 -17.14
N TYR A 179 16.56 26.21 -17.00
CA TYR A 179 17.86 26.82 -17.31
C TYR A 179 18.41 26.39 -18.65
N SER A 180 19.14 27.31 -19.31
CA SER A 180 19.91 27.02 -20.52
C SER A 180 21.12 26.12 -20.26
N THR A 181 21.65 26.14 -19.05
CA THR A 181 22.70 25.22 -18.58
C THR A 181 22.06 23.90 -18.21
N GLY A 182 22.53 22.81 -18.82
CA GLY A 182 21.98 21.48 -18.59
C GLY A 182 22.09 20.99 -17.13
N THR A 183 21.13 20.18 -16.75
CA THR A 183 21.13 19.47 -15.45
C THR A 183 20.56 18.07 -15.62
N VAL A 184 21.00 17.16 -14.75
CA VAL A 184 20.43 15.81 -14.62
C VAL A 184 19.82 15.73 -13.23
N ASN A 185 18.59 15.23 -13.14
CA ASN A 185 17.93 14.90 -11.88
C ASN A 185 17.67 13.39 -11.85
N VAL A 186 18.09 12.72 -10.75
CA VAL A 186 17.82 11.31 -10.47
C VAL A 186 16.82 11.25 -9.32
N VAL A 187 15.67 10.64 -9.54
CA VAL A 187 14.58 10.53 -8.57
C VAL A 187 14.48 9.09 -8.09
N GLU A 188 14.64 8.88 -6.81
CA GLU A 188 14.47 7.58 -6.15
C GLU A 188 13.03 7.39 -5.69
N ILE A 189 12.45 6.26 -6.08
CA ILE A 189 11.07 5.85 -5.81
C ILE A 189 11.10 4.57 -4.98
N MET A 190 10.17 4.44 -4.02
CA MET A 190 9.96 3.19 -3.25
C MET A 190 9.60 2.02 -4.18
N GLY A 191 9.89 0.82 -3.73
CA GLY A 191 9.61 -0.43 -4.44
C GLY A 191 10.83 -1.34 -4.40
N ARG A 192 10.87 -2.25 -3.39
CA ARG A 192 12.05 -3.11 -3.17
C ARG A 192 12.13 -4.24 -4.19
N HIS A 193 11.04 -4.97 -4.38
CA HIS A 193 10.98 -6.18 -5.20
C HIS A 193 10.10 -6.02 -6.44
N ALA A 194 9.29 -4.94 -6.47
CA ALA A 194 8.38 -4.66 -7.57
C ALA A 194 8.46 -3.19 -7.97
N GLY A 195 8.60 -2.94 -9.26
CA GLY A 195 8.82 -1.62 -9.85
C GLY A 195 7.56 -0.81 -10.15
N TRP A 196 6.38 -1.21 -9.68
CA TRP A 196 5.10 -0.57 -10.01
C TRP A 196 5.07 0.94 -9.75
N LEU A 197 5.64 1.37 -8.61
CA LEU A 197 5.69 2.79 -8.25
C LEU A 197 6.66 3.57 -9.17
N ALA A 198 7.87 3.05 -9.38
CA ALA A 198 8.84 3.72 -10.27
C ALA A 198 8.31 3.77 -11.72
N ALA A 199 7.67 2.70 -12.19
CA ALA A 199 7.01 2.66 -13.48
C ALA A 199 5.90 3.73 -13.61
N SER A 200 5.19 4.06 -12.52
CA SER A 200 4.11 5.07 -12.56
C SER A 200 4.60 6.47 -12.93
N ALA A 201 5.88 6.78 -12.74
CA ALA A 201 6.47 8.04 -13.18
C ALA A 201 6.32 8.27 -14.69
N THR A 202 6.20 7.21 -15.50
CA THR A 202 6.01 7.29 -16.96
C THR A 202 4.65 7.88 -17.35
N LEU A 203 3.66 7.91 -16.45
CA LEU A 203 2.41 8.64 -16.67
C LEU A 203 2.65 10.14 -16.91
N ALA A 204 3.71 10.71 -16.32
CA ALA A 204 4.15 12.07 -16.60
C ALA A 204 4.70 12.21 -18.03
N SER A 205 5.43 11.21 -18.52
CA SER A 205 5.96 11.17 -19.91
C SER A 205 4.83 11.08 -20.94
N TYR A 206 3.75 10.37 -20.62
CA TYR A 206 2.53 10.33 -21.44
C TYR A 206 1.93 11.74 -21.67
N LYS A 207 2.14 12.67 -20.74
CA LYS A 207 1.79 14.09 -20.87
C LYS A 207 2.92 14.96 -21.45
N GLY A 208 4.00 14.36 -21.91
CA GLY A 208 5.15 15.07 -22.48
C GLY A 208 6.01 15.83 -21.46
N CYS A 209 5.86 15.53 -20.18
CA CYS A 209 6.54 16.22 -19.06
C CYS A 209 7.07 15.23 -18.03
N GLY A 210 7.76 14.19 -18.43
CA GLY A 210 8.15 13.13 -17.49
C GLY A 210 9.57 12.65 -17.66
N PRO A 211 9.93 11.59 -16.96
CA PRO A 211 11.26 11.02 -17.03
C PRO A 211 11.62 10.57 -18.45
N ASP A 212 12.90 10.71 -18.75
CA ASP A 212 13.52 10.22 -19.97
C ASP A 212 13.90 8.74 -19.85
N LEU A 213 14.21 8.30 -18.63
CA LEU A 213 14.65 6.95 -18.29
C LEU A 213 14.02 6.50 -16.98
N VAL A 214 13.65 5.22 -16.90
CA VAL A 214 13.06 4.59 -15.70
C VAL A 214 13.66 3.21 -15.53
N TYR A 215 14.30 2.96 -14.38
CA TYR A 215 14.93 1.68 -14.06
C TYR A 215 14.14 0.96 -12.95
N LEU A 216 13.80 -0.29 -13.23
CA LEU A 216 12.94 -1.13 -12.40
C LEU A 216 13.69 -2.35 -11.84
N PRO A 217 13.32 -2.89 -10.67
CA PRO A 217 13.96 -4.07 -10.10
C PRO A 217 13.71 -5.35 -10.89
N GLU A 218 12.76 -5.37 -11.82
CA GLU A 218 12.48 -6.51 -12.71
C GLU A 218 13.55 -6.72 -13.80
N ARG A 219 14.55 -5.85 -13.87
CA ARG A 219 15.69 -5.95 -14.79
C ARG A 219 17.00 -5.77 -14.02
N ASP A 220 17.98 -6.63 -14.34
CA ASP A 220 19.33 -6.48 -13.83
C ASP A 220 19.90 -5.11 -14.18
N PHE A 221 20.43 -4.43 -13.18
CA PHE A 221 21.03 -3.11 -13.35
C PHE A 221 22.51 -3.23 -13.71
N ASP A 222 22.93 -2.42 -14.69
CA ASP A 222 24.33 -2.26 -15.04
C ASP A 222 24.74 -0.79 -14.99
N MET A 223 25.72 -0.46 -14.17
CA MET A 223 26.16 0.92 -13.94
C MET A 223 26.74 1.60 -15.17
N ASP A 224 27.44 0.86 -16.02
CA ASP A 224 28.05 1.42 -17.21
C ASP A 224 27.00 1.74 -18.27
N SER A 225 26.02 0.84 -18.48
CA SER A 225 24.86 1.04 -19.34
C SER A 225 24.01 2.21 -18.86
N PHE A 226 23.73 2.29 -17.55
CA PHE A 226 23.01 3.41 -16.94
C PHE A 226 23.68 4.75 -17.23
N CYS A 227 24.99 4.85 -17.00
CA CYS A 227 25.73 6.08 -17.27
C CYS A 227 25.74 6.44 -18.77
N ALA A 228 25.87 5.45 -19.65
CA ALA A 228 25.83 5.66 -21.10
C ALA A 228 24.47 6.16 -21.58
N ASP A 229 23.38 5.60 -21.05
CA ASP A 229 22.01 6.04 -21.37
C ASP A 229 21.77 7.49 -20.93
N VAL A 230 22.15 7.84 -19.71
CA VAL A 230 21.98 9.20 -19.19
C VAL A 230 22.84 10.19 -19.99
N GLU A 231 24.08 9.82 -20.33
CA GLU A 231 24.96 10.64 -21.16
C GLU A 231 24.36 10.85 -22.56
N ARG A 232 23.78 9.82 -23.18
CA ARG A 232 23.12 9.90 -24.48
C ARG A 232 21.95 10.87 -24.42
N VAL A 233 21.04 10.71 -23.47
CA VAL A 233 19.89 11.63 -23.29
C VAL A 233 20.36 13.06 -23.06
N TYR A 234 21.37 13.24 -22.20
CA TYR A 234 21.92 14.57 -21.93
C TYR A 234 22.53 15.22 -23.17
N LYS A 235 23.26 14.48 -24.01
CA LYS A 235 23.82 14.99 -25.28
C LYS A 235 22.72 15.39 -26.28
N GLU A 236 21.63 14.63 -26.32
CA GLU A 236 20.51 14.90 -27.23
C GLU A 236 19.65 16.09 -26.79
N LYS A 237 19.35 16.19 -25.47
CA LYS A 237 18.35 17.13 -24.93
C LYS A 237 18.96 18.26 -24.11
N GLY A 238 20.23 18.18 -23.73
CA GLY A 238 20.90 19.12 -22.81
C GLY A 238 20.45 18.96 -21.35
N LYS A 239 19.64 17.97 -21.04
CA LYS A 239 19.10 17.68 -19.70
C LYS A 239 18.59 16.25 -19.64
N ALA A 240 18.41 15.71 -18.42
CA ALA A 240 17.74 14.43 -18.22
C ALA A 240 17.02 14.39 -16.88
N LEU A 241 15.82 13.79 -16.87
CA LEU A 241 15.10 13.34 -15.68
C LEU A 241 15.11 11.81 -15.68
N VAL A 242 15.71 11.23 -14.65
CA VAL A 242 15.88 9.78 -14.51
C VAL A 242 15.15 9.32 -13.27
N VAL A 243 14.38 8.26 -13.37
CA VAL A 243 13.70 7.62 -12.23
C VAL A 243 14.34 6.26 -11.97
N VAL A 244 14.57 5.94 -10.73
CA VAL A 244 15.10 4.65 -10.28
C VAL A 244 14.25 4.10 -9.13
N SER A 245 13.93 2.82 -9.17
CA SER A 245 13.38 2.14 -8.00
C SER A 245 14.49 1.92 -6.96
N GLU A 246 14.17 2.09 -5.66
CA GLU A 246 15.13 1.82 -4.57
C GLU A 246 15.66 0.37 -4.59
N GLY A 247 14.90 -0.55 -5.18
CA GLY A 247 15.17 -1.99 -5.25
C GLY A 247 15.95 -2.45 -6.47
N ILE A 248 16.49 -1.56 -7.32
CA ILE A 248 17.34 -1.99 -8.44
C ILE A 248 18.56 -2.76 -7.92
N HIS A 249 18.91 -3.83 -8.61
CA HIS A 249 19.96 -4.74 -8.19
C HIS A 249 20.80 -5.23 -9.37
N TYR A 250 22.02 -5.63 -9.08
CA TYR A 250 22.91 -6.25 -10.05
C TYR A 250 22.49 -7.69 -10.36
N ALA A 251 23.06 -8.29 -11.40
CA ALA A 251 22.77 -9.65 -11.83
C ALA A 251 23.08 -10.74 -10.77
N ASP A 252 23.91 -10.42 -9.76
CA ASP A 252 24.16 -11.28 -8.60
C ASP A 252 23.12 -11.16 -7.49
N GLY A 253 22.10 -10.28 -7.67
CA GLY A 253 21.04 -10.04 -6.71
C GLY A 253 21.39 -9.03 -5.61
N SER A 254 22.61 -8.48 -5.59
CA SER A 254 22.98 -7.43 -4.64
C SER A 254 22.35 -6.09 -5.02
N PHE A 255 21.75 -5.40 -4.04
CA PHE A 255 21.17 -4.08 -4.26
C PHE A 255 22.25 -3.05 -4.64
N VAL A 256 21.94 -2.16 -5.57
CA VAL A 256 22.85 -1.11 -6.02
C VAL A 256 23.16 -0.13 -4.87
N SER A 257 22.21 0.08 -3.97
CA SER A 257 22.39 0.86 -2.75
C SER A 257 22.07 0.01 -1.53
N GLU A 258 23.07 -0.64 -0.96
CA GLU A 258 22.96 -1.14 0.40
C GLU A 258 23.31 0.01 1.36
N ALA A 259 22.31 0.58 2.00
CA ALA A 259 22.56 1.39 3.18
C ALA A 259 23.24 0.48 4.21
N LYS A 260 24.50 0.76 4.55
CA LYS A 260 25.26 0.03 5.59
C LYS A 260 24.71 0.33 7.00
N THR A 261 23.39 0.26 7.14
CA THR A 261 22.70 0.39 8.41
C THR A 261 22.34 -1.01 8.91
N SER A 262 22.86 -1.34 10.08
CA SER A 262 22.68 -2.64 10.75
C SER A 262 21.27 -2.87 11.34
N SER A 263 20.25 -2.12 10.90
CA SER A 263 18.91 -2.24 11.44
C SER A 263 17.93 -2.81 10.41
N ASN A 264 17.43 -4.00 10.70
CA ASN A 264 16.27 -4.56 10.00
C ASN A 264 14.98 -3.95 10.59
N ASP A 265 13.93 -3.84 9.77
CA ASP A 265 12.61 -3.50 10.26
C ASP A 265 11.98 -4.67 11.06
N GLY A 266 10.79 -4.45 11.67
CA GLY A 266 10.12 -5.48 12.47
C GLY A 266 9.67 -6.73 11.68
N PHE A 267 9.79 -6.74 10.34
CA PHE A 267 9.58 -7.89 9.48
C PHE A 267 10.89 -8.53 8.98
N GLY A 268 12.04 -7.97 9.35
CA GLY A 268 13.36 -8.49 8.99
C GLY A 268 13.95 -7.93 7.69
N HIS A 269 13.36 -6.89 7.10
CA HIS A 269 13.85 -6.31 5.86
C HIS A 269 15.00 -5.31 6.11
N VAL A 270 16.03 -5.37 5.27
CA VAL A 270 17.14 -4.40 5.25
C VAL A 270 16.59 -3.02 4.84
N GLN A 271 17.02 -1.97 5.50
CA GLN A 271 16.66 -0.60 5.11
C GLN A 271 17.47 -0.18 3.88
N LEU A 272 16.78 0.20 2.80
CA LEU A 272 17.37 0.79 1.60
C LEU A 272 17.31 2.34 1.69
N GLY A 273 18.13 3.04 0.91
CA GLY A 273 18.10 4.50 0.80
C GLY A 273 19.44 5.08 0.34
N GLY A 274 19.41 6.33 -0.11
CA GLY A 274 20.58 7.05 -0.59
C GLY A 274 21.01 6.68 -2.03
N LEU A 275 20.23 5.89 -2.74
CA LEU A 275 20.50 5.45 -4.11
C LEU A 275 20.62 6.66 -5.05
N ALA A 276 19.64 7.57 -5.03
CA ALA A 276 19.65 8.74 -5.91
C ALA A 276 20.88 9.62 -5.71
N VAL A 277 21.31 9.80 -4.46
CA VAL A 277 22.49 10.60 -4.13
C VAL A 277 23.78 9.92 -4.62
N MET A 278 23.86 8.61 -4.44
CA MET A 278 25.00 7.81 -4.91
C MET A 278 25.10 7.85 -6.45
N LEU A 279 24.00 7.58 -7.15
CA LEU A 279 23.96 7.64 -8.62
C LEU A 279 24.25 9.04 -9.15
N ALA A 280 23.76 10.10 -8.48
CA ALA A 280 24.07 11.47 -8.83
C ALA A 280 25.58 11.76 -8.72
N SER A 281 26.26 11.24 -7.70
CA SER A 281 27.71 11.36 -7.54
C SER A 281 28.48 10.65 -8.66
N VAL A 282 28.08 9.43 -9.02
CA VAL A 282 28.68 8.66 -10.12
C VAL A 282 28.52 9.39 -11.44
N LEU A 283 27.31 9.86 -11.77
CA LEU A 283 27.03 10.60 -12.98
C LEU A 283 27.81 11.91 -13.06
N HIS A 284 27.90 12.67 -11.94
CA HIS A 284 28.71 13.89 -11.90
C HIS A 284 30.16 13.62 -12.24
N GLN A 285 30.76 12.57 -11.69
CA GLN A 285 32.15 12.19 -11.97
C GLN A 285 32.33 11.74 -13.44
N ARG A 286 31.38 11.07 -14.04
CA ARG A 286 31.48 10.54 -15.39
C ARG A 286 31.20 11.58 -16.48
N ILE A 287 30.16 12.39 -16.29
CA ILE A 287 29.64 13.31 -17.33
C ILE A 287 30.10 14.75 -17.10
N GLY A 288 30.53 15.10 -15.86
CA GLY A 288 31.03 16.46 -15.54
C GLY A 288 29.94 17.53 -15.47
N VAL A 289 28.65 17.15 -15.42
CA VAL A 289 27.50 18.06 -15.38
C VAL A 289 26.90 18.16 -13.98
N LYS A 290 26.05 19.15 -13.75
CA LYS A 290 25.30 19.25 -12.50
C LYS A 290 24.28 18.14 -12.40
N VAL A 291 24.38 17.31 -11.37
CA VAL A 291 23.43 16.23 -11.07
C VAL A 291 22.87 16.41 -9.67
N ARG A 292 21.56 16.15 -9.52
CA ARG A 292 20.88 16.11 -8.22
C ARG A 292 20.27 14.74 -7.99
N GLY A 293 20.41 14.19 -6.79
CA GLY A 293 19.64 13.06 -6.29
C GLY A 293 18.44 13.58 -5.49
N ILE A 294 17.25 13.03 -5.74
CA ILE A 294 15.98 13.40 -5.09
C ILE A 294 15.33 12.13 -4.59
N GLU A 295 15.06 12.05 -3.29
CA GLU A 295 14.33 10.96 -2.67
C GLU A 295 12.91 11.44 -2.35
N LEU A 296 11.86 10.80 -2.89
CA LEU A 296 10.48 11.10 -2.53
C LEU A 296 10.11 10.53 -1.15
N SER A 297 10.81 9.50 -0.71
CA SER A 297 10.75 8.93 0.63
C SER A 297 9.30 8.71 1.10
N LEU A 298 8.98 9.02 2.35
CA LEU A 298 7.65 8.78 2.96
C LEU A 298 6.50 9.59 2.33
N LEU A 299 6.81 10.69 1.64
CA LEU A 299 5.78 11.53 1.01
C LEU A 299 4.95 10.75 0.00
N GLN A 300 5.54 9.87 -0.79
CA GLN A 300 4.84 9.11 -1.81
C GLN A 300 3.75 8.16 -1.27
N ARG A 301 3.79 7.80 0.02
CA ARG A 301 2.74 6.98 0.66
C ARG A 301 1.77 7.78 1.52
N ALA A 302 2.08 9.04 1.85
CA ALA A 302 1.31 9.86 2.78
C ALA A 302 0.65 11.08 2.13
N ALA A 303 0.86 11.32 0.83
CA ALA A 303 0.45 12.54 0.12
C ALA A 303 -1.06 12.54 -0.19
N ALA A 304 -1.90 12.67 0.82
CA ALA A 304 -3.36 12.72 0.66
C ALA A 304 -3.84 13.88 -0.21
N HIS A 305 -3.07 14.97 -0.31
CA HIS A 305 -3.39 16.12 -1.18
C HIS A 305 -3.34 15.78 -2.68
N GLN A 306 -2.74 14.64 -3.06
CA GLN A 306 -2.71 14.12 -4.42
C GLN A 306 -3.40 12.74 -4.53
N ALA A 307 -4.24 12.39 -3.55
CA ALA A 307 -4.95 11.12 -3.60
C ALA A 307 -5.86 11.04 -4.82
N SER A 308 -5.96 9.84 -5.39
CA SER A 308 -6.87 9.53 -6.49
C SER A 308 -8.27 9.27 -5.95
N ALA A 309 -9.29 9.91 -6.52
CA ALA A 309 -10.68 9.63 -6.16
C ALA A 309 -11.07 8.18 -6.46
N THR A 310 -10.54 7.59 -7.53
CA THR A 310 -10.69 6.16 -7.86
C THR A 310 -10.14 5.30 -6.73
N ASP A 311 -8.91 5.53 -6.30
CA ASP A 311 -8.25 4.75 -5.24
C ASP A 311 -8.98 4.88 -3.89
N ILE A 312 -9.46 6.08 -3.52
CA ILE A 312 -10.27 6.31 -2.31
C ILE A 312 -11.56 5.46 -2.35
N ALA A 313 -12.30 5.53 -3.46
CA ALA A 313 -13.56 4.81 -3.62
C ALA A 313 -13.36 3.28 -3.62
N GLU A 314 -12.30 2.81 -4.27
CA GLU A 314 -11.96 1.38 -4.33
C GLU A 314 -11.44 0.86 -2.98
N ALA A 315 -10.69 1.67 -2.22
CA ALA A 315 -10.28 1.34 -0.86
C ALA A 315 -11.48 1.20 0.08
N GLU A 316 -12.44 2.12 0.03
CA GLU A 316 -13.70 2.01 0.77
C GLU A 316 -14.48 0.75 0.35
N MET A 317 -14.60 0.51 -0.95
CA MET A 317 -15.28 -0.66 -1.51
C MET A 317 -14.66 -1.97 -1.01
N ALA A 318 -13.33 -2.08 -0.96
CA ALA A 318 -12.63 -3.26 -0.45
C ALA A 318 -13.00 -3.55 1.01
N GLY A 319 -13.07 -2.52 1.85
CA GLY A 319 -13.47 -2.64 3.24
C GLY A 319 -14.93 -3.10 3.40
N ARG A 320 -15.84 -2.49 2.69
CA ARG A 320 -17.27 -2.84 2.68
C ARG A 320 -17.48 -4.26 2.18
N PHE A 321 -16.88 -4.62 1.06
CA PHE A 321 -16.98 -5.95 0.46
C PHE A 321 -16.43 -7.06 1.37
N ALA A 322 -15.39 -6.77 2.15
CA ALA A 322 -14.88 -7.70 3.16
C ALA A 322 -15.96 -8.02 4.22
N VAL A 323 -16.68 -7.01 4.72
CA VAL A 323 -17.76 -7.18 5.70
C VAL A 323 -18.92 -7.95 5.08
N GLU A 324 -19.40 -7.57 3.90
CA GLU A 324 -20.49 -8.24 3.18
C GLU A 324 -20.16 -9.72 2.94
N SER A 325 -18.92 -10.02 2.54
CA SER A 325 -18.44 -11.38 2.34
C SER A 325 -18.44 -12.19 3.64
N ALA A 326 -17.96 -11.63 4.74
CA ALA A 326 -17.95 -12.29 6.03
C ALA A 326 -19.38 -12.57 6.54
N LEU A 327 -20.30 -11.61 6.38
CA LEU A 327 -21.73 -11.76 6.70
C LEU A 327 -22.41 -12.85 5.87
N SER A 328 -21.97 -13.06 4.62
CA SER A 328 -22.46 -14.17 3.77
C SER A 328 -21.86 -15.53 4.14
N GLY A 329 -20.97 -15.58 5.14
CA GLY A 329 -20.37 -16.83 5.63
C GLY A 329 -18.97 -17.14 5.11
N VAL A 330 -18.36 -16.24 4.34
CA VAL A 330 -16.99 -16.41 3.83
C VAL A 330 -15.98 -16.20 4.95
N SER A 331 -14.91 -16.99 4.95
CA SER A 331 -13.75 -16.88 5.83
C SER A 331 -12.49 -17.36 5.12
N GLY A 332 -11.30 -16.96 5.58
CA GLY A 332 -10.03 -17.39 5.03
C GLY A 332 -9.71 -16.81 3.65
N LYS A 333 -10.34 -15.68 3.31
CA LYS A 333 -10.16 -14.99 2.03
C LYS A 333 -9.63 -13.57 2.23
N MET A 334 -9.03 -13.00 1.19
CA MET A 334 -8.75 -11.58 1.05
C MET A 334 -9.75 -10.97 0.06
N ALA A 335 -10.27 -9.78 0.37
CA ALA A 335 -10.91 -8.95 -0.64
C ALA A 335 -9.88 -8.59 -1.71
N ALA A 336 -10.24 -8.68 -2.97
CA ALA A 336 -9.36 -8.46 -4.10
C ALA A 336 -10.13 -7.73 -5.21
N PHE A 337 -9.42 -7.26 -6.21
CA PHE A 337 -9.98 -6.57 -7.35
C PHE A 337 -9.74 -7.34 -8.64
N GLY A 338 -10.76 -7.43 -9.47
CA GLY A 338 -10.68 -7.73 -10.88
C GLY A 338 -10.87 -6.45 -11.70
N ARG A 339 -10.42 -6.50 -12.94
CA ARG A 339 -10.57 -5.42 -13.91
C ARG A 339 -11.57 -5.83 -14.98
N ASP A 340 -12.59 -5.01 -15.18
CA ASP A 340 -13.51 -5.11 -16.30
C ASP A 340 -13.30 -3.90 -17.21
N THR A 341 -13.10 -4.16 -18.50
CA THR A 341 -12.91 -3.16 -19.54
C THR A 341 -13.94 -3.32 -20.67
N GLU A 342 -15.01 -4.08 -20.43
CA GLU A 342 -16.08 -4.21 -21.41
C GLU A 342 -16.72 -2.85 -21.69
N GLY A 343 -16.87 -2.51 -22.98
CA GLY A 343 -17.35 -1.20 -23.40
C GLY A 343 -16.30 -0.08 -23.42
N GLY A 344 -15.00 -0.42 -23.23
CA GLY A 344 -13.89 0.55 -23.33
C GLY A 344 -13.72 1.45 -22.11
N GLN A 345 -14.46 1.19 -21.02
CA GLN A 345 -14.32 1.92 -19.76
C GLN A 345 -13.80 1.00 -18.66
N TYR A 346 -12.88 1.49 -17.86
CA TYR A 346 -12.40 0.79 -16.68
C TYR A 346 -13.48 0.71 -15.60
N ARG A 347 -13.65 -0.49 -15.03
CA ARG A 347 -14.45 -0.72 -13.85
C ARG A 347 -13.75 -1.72 -12.93
N CYS A 348 -13.60 -1.36 -11.67
CA CYS A 348 -13.14 -2.27 -10.63
C CYS A 348 -14.28 -3.22 -10.23
N VAL A 349 -13.97 -4.50 -10.16
CA VAL A 349 -14.92 -5.55 -9.74
C VAL A 349 -14.36 -6.22 -8.48
N PRO A 350 -15.04 -6.12 -7.33
CA PRO A 350 -14.58 -6.78 -6.12
C PRO A 350 -14.67 -8.30 -6.27
N THR A 351 -13.64 -9.00 -5.84
CA THR A 351 -13.50 -10.46 -5.89
C THR A 351 -12.91 -10.98 -4.58
N LEU A 352 -12.79 -12.29 -4.46
CA LEU A 352 -12.17 -12.95 -3.30
C LEU A 352 -11.07 -13.88 -3.76
N ILE A 353 -9.98 -13.87 -3.01
CA ILE A 353 -8.86 -14.81 -3.19
C ILE A 353 -8.53 -15.50 -1.87
N ASP A 354 -8.09 -16.75 -1.93
CA ASP A 354 -7.63 -17.48 -0.74
C ASP A 354 -6.41 -16.79 -0.11
N LEU A 355 -6.43 -16.60 1.21
CA LEU A 355 -5.30 -16.02 1.95
C LEU A 355 -4.02 -16.81 1.75
N GLU A 356 -4.11 -18.13 1.67
CA GLU A 356 -2.97 -19.02 1.40
C GLU A 356 -2.33 -18.75 0.02
N ALA A 357 -3.13 -18.37 -0.97
CA ALA A 357 -2.63 -18.07 -2.32
C ALA A 357 -1.91 -16.71 -2.40
N VAL A 358 -2.23 -15.78 -1.50
CA VAL A 358 -1.62 -14.45 -1.43
C VAL A 358 -0.37 -14.44 -0.57
N ALA A 359 -0.41 -15.11 0.59
CA ALA A 359 0.68 -15.12 1.55
C ALA A 359 2.01 -15.56 0.90
N ASN A 360 3.07 -14.79 1.14
CA ASN A 360 4.43 -15.06 0.66
C ASN A 360 4.59 -15.10 -0.88
N ARG A 361 3.72 -14.43 -1.64
CA ARG A 361 3.83 -14.28 -3.10
C ARG A 361 3.75 -12.81 -3.48
N GLU A 362 4.63 -12.39 -4.40
CA GLU A 362 4.69 -11.03 -4.89
C GLU A 362 4.27 -10.96 -6.37
N LYS A 363 3.65 -9.85 -6.74
CA LYS A 363 3.28 -9.51 -8.11
C LYS A 363 4.20 -8.40 -8.60
N THR A 364 5.00 -8.67 -9.60
CA THR A 364 5.93 -7.72 -10.22
C THR A 364 5.35 -7.12 -11.51
N VAL A 365 5.99 -6.08 -12.04
CA VAL A 365 5.66 -5.52 -13.35
C VAL A 365 5.94 -6.60 -14.40
N PRO A 366 4.98 -6.91 -15.30
CA PRO A 366 5.21 -7.88 -16.37
C PRO A 366 6.42 -7.48 -17.22
N THR A 367 7.32 -8.42 -17.48
CA THR A 367 8.57 -8.15 -18.22
C THR A 367 8.32 -7.67 -19.65
N GLU A 368 7.20 -8.08 -20.24
CA GLU A 368 6.73 -7.62 -21.56
C GLU A 368 6.24 -6.16 -21.56
N TRP A 369 6.00 -5.58 -20.38
CA TRP A 369 5.67 -4.16 -20.23
C TRP A 369 6.92 -3.27 -20.05
N ILE A 370 8.09 -3.86 -20.04
CA ILE A 370 9.38 -3.16 -20.00
C ILE A 370 9.98 -3.19 -21.40
N ASN A 371 10.51 -2.06 -21.88
CA ASN A 371 11.12 -1.98 -23.21
C ASN A 371 12.36 -2.91 -23.31
N ALA A 372 12.81 -3.17 -24.53
CA ALA A 372 13.92 -4.10 -24.78
C ALA A 372 15.23 -3.66 -24.12
N GLU A 373 15.45 -2.34 -24.02
CA GLU A 373 16.63 -1.73 -23.40
C GLU A 373 16.59 -1.82 -21.86
N GLY A 374 15.43 -2.15 -21.26
CA GLY A 374 15.27 -2.29 -19.80
C GLY A 374 15.26 -0.96 -19.03
N ASN A 375 15.08 0.15 -19.72
CA ASN A 375 15.20 1.51 -19.14
C ASN A 375 13.95 2.38 -19.34
N PHE A 376 12.81 1.78 -19.69
CA PHE A 376 11.49 2.42 -19.79
C PHE A 376 10.37 1.37 -19.86
N VAL A 377 9.10 1.80 -19.77
CA VAL A 377 7.94 0.89 -19.89
C VAL A 377 7.17 1.13 -21.18
N THR A 378 6.39 0.11 -21.61
CA THR A 378 5.54 0.14 -22.80
C THR A 378 4.20 0.86 -22.52
N GLU A 379 3.43 1.08 -23.58
CA GLU A 379 2.08 1.67 -23.50
C GLU A 379 1.11 0.79 -22.67
N ASP A 380 1.34 -0.51 -22.60
CA ASP A 380 0.52 -1.43 -21.80
C ASP A 380 0.50 -1.04 -20.32
N PHE A 381 1.65 -0.62 -19.77
CA PHE A 381 1.71 -0.10 -18.41
C PHE A 381 0.89 1.20 -18.26
N ILE A 382 0.97 2.11 -19.22
CA ILE A 382 0.18 3.36 -19.21
C ILE A 382 -1.32 3.04 -19.21
N ASN A 383 -1.75 2.13 -20.08
CA ASN A 383 -3.15 1.70 -20.16
C ASN A 383 -3.64 1.03 -18.88
N TYR A 384 -2.76 0.30 -18.20
CA TYR A 384 -3.05 -0.29 -16.90
C TYR A 384 -3.20 0.76 -15.79
N ALA A 385 -2.24 1.67 -15.67
CA ALA A 385 -2.12 2.57 -14.52
C ALA A 385 -2.99 3.85 -14.64
N LEU A 386 -3.23 4.34 -15.86
CA LEU A 386 -3.95 5.60 -16.09
C LEU A 386 -5.36 5.64 -15.47
N PRO A 387 -6.20 4.60 -15.53
CA PRO A 387 -7.51 4.60 -14.85
C PRO A 387 -7.44 4.72 -13.34
N LEU A 388 -6.39 4.21 -12.71
CA LEU A 388 -6.24 4.15 -11.25
C LEU A 388 -5.92 5.51 -10.60
N ILE A 389 -5.45 6.48 -11.41
CA ILE A 389 -5.06 7.81 -10.91
C ILE A 389 -6.14 8.89 -11.14
N GLN A 390 -7.35 8.49 -11.49
CA GLN A 390 -8.38 9.44 -11.93
C GLN A 390 -9.11 10.11 -10.76
N GLY A 391 -9.56 11.33 -11.04
CA GLY A 391 -10.35 12.16 -10.13
C GLY A 391 -9.55 12.77 -8.99
N GLU A 392 -10.11 13.84 -8.42
CA GLU A 392 -9.51 14.59 -7.32
C GLU A 392 -10.16 14.18 -5.99
N SER A 393 -9.37 14.23 -4.91
CA SER A 393 -9.87 14.05 -3.55
C SER A 393 -10.86 15.18 -3.21
N ASP A 394 -11.94 14.83 -2.53
CA ASP A 394 -12.94 15.77 -1.99
C ASP A 394 -12.60 16.18 -0.53
N ALA A 395 -11.33 16.25 -0.19
CA ALA A 395 -10.84 16.58 1.13
C ALA A 395 -11.40 17.93 1.63
N VAL A 396 -11.83 17.95 2.88
CA VAL A 396 -12.29 19.20 3.54
C VAL A 396 -11.07 20.03 3.94
N TYR A 397 -11.16 21.35 3.75
CA TYR A 397 -10.12 22.30 4.15
C TYR A 397 -10.65 23.27 5.19
N GLU A 398 -9.86 23.56 6.23
CA GLU A 398 -10.10 24.57 7.24
C GLU A 398 -8.84 25.45 7.33
N ASP A 399 -9.00 26.75 7.31
CA ASP A 399 -7.90 27.74 7.38
C ASP A 399 -6.78 27.49 6.36
N GLY A 400 -7.13 26.96 5.17
CA GLY A 400 -6.19 26.64 4.10
C GLY A 400 -5.43 25.32 4.25
N LEU A 401 -5.70 24.53 5.28
CA LEU A 401 -5.08 23.22 5.54
C LEU A 401 -6.10 22.07 5.51
N PRO A 402 -5.71 20.85 5.14
CA PRO A 402 -6.61 19.72 5.16
C PRO A 402 -7.15 19.44 6.57
N ARG A 403 -8.45 19.18 6.66
CA ARG A 403 -9.14 18.75 7.88
C ARG A 403 -9.16 17.22 7.94
N TYR A 404 -8.34 16.65 8.81
CA TYR A 404 -8.31 15.21 9.04
C TYR A 404 -9.22 14.78 10.19
N ALA A 405 -9.62 13.51 10.21
CA ALA A 405 -10.43 12.92 11.26
C ALA A 405 -9.79 13.08 12.64
N LYS A 406 -10.61 13.32 13.66
CA LYS A 406 -10.21 13.36 15.07
C LYS A 406 -11.08 12.39 15.86
N LEU A 407 -10.65 11.14 15.91
CA LEU A 407 -11.34 10.09 16.64
C LEU A 407 -11.15 10.27 18.16
N LYS A 408 -12.17 9.94 18.93
CA LYS A 408 -12.15 9.96 20.41
C LYS A 408 -11.24 8.86 20.98
N LYS A 409 -11.15 7.73 20.28
CA LYS A 409 -10.34 6.56 20.66
C LYS A 409 -10.64 6.08 22.10
N ILE A 410 -11.93 5.93 22.40
CA ILE A 410 -12.40 5.42 23.68
C ILE A 410 -12.14 3.92 23.69
N TYR A 411 -11.42 3.43 24.72
CA TYR A 411 -11.22 2.00 24.88
C TYR A 411 -12.53 1.30 25.19
N ALA A 412 -12.70 0.10 24.63
CA ALA A 412 -13.80 -0.78 24.96
C ALA A 412 -13.85 -0.98 26.49
N SER A 413 -14.91 -0.50 27.13
CA SER A 413 -15.12 -0.73 28.54
C SER A 413 -15.48 -2.19 28.76
N GLN A 414 -14.90 -2.81 29.78
CA GLN A 414 -15.35 -4.10 30.28
C GLN A 414 -16.73 -3.89 30.90
N GLU A 415 -17.81 -4.07 30.17
CA GLU A 415 -19.06 -4.43 30.81
C GLU A 415 -18.85 -5.84 31.38
N VAL A 416 -18.56 -5.88 32.67
CA VAL A 416 -18.66 -7.12 33.43
C VAL A 416 -20.11 -7.52 33.36
N THR A 417 -20.45 -8.44 32.48
CA THR A 417 -21.75 -9.14 32.52
C THR A 417 -21.78 -9.91 33.85
N VAL A 418 -22.46 -9.35 34.84
CA VAL A 418 -22.75 -10.00 36.12
C VAL A 418 -23.74 -11.12 35.93
#